data_a7a45c39ee22a3568367a477db9f43b4
#
_entry.id   a7a45c39ee22a3568367a477db9f43b4
#
_cell.length_a   1.000
_cell.length_b   1.000
_cell.length_c   1.000
_cell.angle_alpha   90.00
_cell.angle_beta   90.00
_cell.angle_gamma   90.00
#
_symmetry.space_group_name_H-M   'P 1'
#
loop_
_entity.id
_entity.type
_entity.pdbx_description
1 polymer ?
#
loop_
_entity_poly.entity_id
_entity_poly.type
_entity_poly.pdbx_seq_one_letter_code
_entity_poly.pdbx_strand_id
1 'polypeptide(L)'
;MTLDLLTVGGSFAFDLLERTASTPRVQQMVQLSLAPAFLLSGIGAIMNVMMSRLIWVAQRIERIGRRIDNGEAGTDAGELAWLGRRRRQSQWALVFSTASAVTISIVIALLFVSAYIESRIGTVIAVAWVMTMSLLVTGLLFFLFETRLAAKGPPRIARDE
;
A
#
# COMPACT_ATOMS: atom_id res chain seq x y z
N MET A 1 37.50 27.77 31.87
CA MET A 1 37.97 26.58 31.15
C MET A 1 36.84 25.58 30.82
N THR A 2 35.76 25.47 31.59
CA THR A 2 34.61 24.62 31.26
C THR A 2 33.57 25.29 30.35
N LEU A 3 33.46 26.60 30.36
CA LEU A 3 32.55 27.36 29.50
C LEU A 3 33.00 27.41 28.04
N ASP A 4 34.29 27.39 27.77
CA ASP A 4 34.83 27.40 26.39
C ASP A 4 34.57 26.07 25.66
N LEU A 5 34.57 24.94 26.38
CA LEU A 5 34.28 23.63 25.79
C LEU A 5 32.80 23.47 25.36
N LEU A 6 31.88 24.09 26.11
CA LEU A 6 30.46 24.07 25.76
C LEU A 6 30.14 24.98 24.58
N THR A 7 30.80 26.13 24.45
CA THR A 7 30.66 27.03 23.31
C THR A 7 31.24 26.46 22.03
N VAL A 8 32.41 25.82 22.11
CA VAL A 8 33.08 25.16 20.96
C VAL A 8 32.27 23.93 20.50
N GLY A 9 31.75 23.12 21.45
CA GLY A 9 30.92 21.98 21.12
C GLY A 9 29.59 22.39 20.47
N GLY A 10 28.97 23.49 20.95
CA GLY A 10 27.76 24.05 20.40
C GLY A 10 27.96 24.60 18.97
N SER A 11 29.02 25.37 18.75
CA SER A 11 29.35 25.96 17.44
C SER A 11 29.69 24.86 16.41
N PHE A 12 30.36 23.81 16.80
CA PHE A 12 30.69 22.67 15.92
C PHE A 12 29.44 21.88 15.53
N ALA A 13 28.55 21.65 16.47
CA ALA A 13 27.27 20.99 16.19
C ALA A 13 26.35 21.85 15.27
N PHE A 14 26.29 23.15 15.49
CA PHE A 14 25.58 24.08 14.62
C PHE A 14 26.20 24.17 13.22
N ASP A 15 27.54 24.24 13.11
CA ASP A 15 28.24 24.26 11.82
C ASP A 15 28.06 22.95 11.04
N LEU A 16 28.04 21.80 11.72
CA LEU A 16 27.71 20.51 11.11
C LEU A 16 26.23 20.44 10.64
N LEU A 17 25.29 20.94 11.45
CA LEU A 17 23.88 21.02 11.07
C LEU A 17 23.67 21.97 9.89
N GLU A 18 24.31 23.13 9.88
CA GLU A 18 24.22 24.12 8.81
C GLU A 18 24.85 23.60 7.51
N ARG A 19 25.99 22.92 7.58
CA ARG A 19 26.64 22.27 6.42
C ARG A 19 25.82 21.09 5.90
N THR A 20 25.13 20.36 6.75
CA THR A 20 24.29 19.21 6.35
C THR A 20 22.94 19.69 5.80
N ALA A 21 22.34 20.72 6.39
CA ALA A 21 21.05 21.29 5.96
C ALA A 21 21.16 22.14 4.69
N SER A 22 22.30 22.77 4.44
CA SER A 22 22.51 23.69 3.30
C SER A 22 23.07 23.00 2.04
N THR A 23 23.28 21.69 2.06
CA THR A 23 23.76 20.99 0.87
C THR A 23 22.65 20.93 -0.18
N PRO A 24 22.77 21.59 -1.35
CA PRO A 24 21.74 21.58 -2.39
C PRO A 24 21.28 20.17 -2.80
N ARG A 25 22.17 19.17 -2.64
CA ARG A 25 21.86 17.75 -2.86
C ARG A 25 20.79 17.23 -1.92
N VAL A 26 20.88 17.54 -0.62
CA VAL A 26 19.89 17.05 0.38
C VAL A 26 18.52 17.67 0.11
N GLN A 27 18.47 18.96 -0.16
CA GLN A 27 17.21 19.64 -0.52
C GLN A 27 16.59 19.02 -1.78
N GLN A 28 17.38 18.78 -2.80
CA GLN A 28 16.92 18.15 -4.04
C GLN A 28 16.41 16.73 -3.78
N MET A 29 17.09 15.91 -2.96
CA MET A 29 16.66 14.56 -2.64
C MET A 29 15.36 14.55 -1.82
N VAL A 30 15.21 15.42 -0.85
CA VAL A 30 13.96 15.59 -0.09
C VAL A 30 12.83 15.98 -1.06
N GLN A 31 13.06 16.93 -1.94
CA GLN A 31 12.06 17.37 -2.92
C GLN A 31 11.65 16.24 -3.88
N LEU A 32 12.61 15.45 -4.38
CA LEU A 32 12.36 14.30 -5.24
C LEU A 32 11.64 13.17 -4.53
N SER A 33 11.84 13.01 -3.21
CA SER A 33 11.19 11.94 -2.42
C SER A 33 9.78 12.29 -1.97
N LEU A 34 9.35 13.57 -2.06
CA LEU A 34 8.00 13.97 -1.67
C LEU A 34 6.92 13.29 -2.53
N ALA A 35 7.11 13.23 -3.84
CA ALA A 35 6.13 12.61 -4.74
C ALA A 35 5.90 11.12 -4.42
N PRO A 36 6.95 10.27 -4.31
CA PRO A 36 6.75 8.87 -3.90
C PRO A 36 6.22 8.74 -2.46
N ALA A 37 6.55 9.65 -1.55
CA ALA A 37 6.01 9.63 -0.19
C ALA A 37 4.50 9.91 -0.16
N PHE A 38 4.01 10.89 -0.95
CA PHE A 38 2.58 11.14 -1.11
C PHE A 38 1.87 9.97 -1.78
N LEU A 39 2.50 9.33 -2.77
CA LEU A 39 1.95 8.13 -3.39
C LEU A 39 1.79 7.00 -2.37
N LEU A 40 2.79 6.77 -1.51
CA LEU A 40 2.71 5.77 -0.44
C LEU A 40 1.55 6.04 0.52
N SER A 41 1.35 7.30 0.90
CA SER A 41 0.20 7.72 1.72
C SER A 41 -1.13 7.43 1.02
N GLY A 42 -1.24 7.72 -0.27
CA GLY A 42 -2.42 7.42 -1.09
C GLY A 42 -2.70 5.91 -1.18
N ILE A 43 -1.67 5.09 -1.38
CA ILE A 43 -1.79 3.62 -1.37
C ILE A 43 -2.33 3.15 -0.02
N GLY A 44 -1.81 3.67 1.09
CA GLY A 44 -2.28 3.35 2.45
C GLY A 44 -3.77 3.65 2.66
N ALA A 45 -4.24 4.79 2.18
CA ALA A 45 -5.65 5.18 2.25
C ALA A 45 -6.56 4.21 1.47
N ILE A 46 -6.16 3.82 0.25
CA ILE A 46 -6.91 2.87 -0.58
C ILE A 46 -6.90 1.48 0.06
N MET A 47 -5.77 1.02 0.59
CA MET A 47 -5.65 -0.27 1.28
C MET A 47 -6.59 -0.37 2.49
N ASN A 48 -6.78 0.71 3.24
CA ASN A 48 -7.71 0.74 4.37
C ASN A 48 -9.16 0.46 3.92
N VAL A 49 -9.58 1.05 2.80
CA VAL A 49 -10.91 0.78 2.21
C VAL A 49 -11.02 -0.67 1.74
N MET A 50 -9.98 -1.19 1.07
CA MET A 50 -9.95 -2.60 0.61
C MET A 50 -10.04 -3.57 1.78
N MET A 51 -9.31 -3.30 2.87
CA MET A 51 -9.30 -4.14 4.07
C MET A 51 -10.66 -4.17 4.76
N SER A 52 -11.33 -3.04 4.89
CA SER A 52 -12.67 -2.94 5.47
C SER A 52 -13.67 -3.80 4.69
N ARG A 53 -13.59 -3.79 3.37
CA ARG A 53 -14.45 -4.62 2.51
C ARG A 53 -14.13 -6.11 2.64
N LEU A 54 -12.85 -6.47 2.69
CA LEU A 54 -12.42 -7.86 2.87
C LEU A 54 -12.91 -8.44 4.20
N ILE A 55 -12.80 -7.66 5.29
CA ILE A 55 -13.29 -8.04 6.62
C ILE A 55 -14.80 -8.29 6.58
N TRP A 56 -15.57 -7.40 5.94
CA TRP A 56 -17.01 -7.58 5.80
C TRP A 56 -17.37 -8.88 5.07
N VAL A 57 -16.68 -9.18 3.94
CA VAL A 57 -16.89 -10.43 3.18
C VAL A 57 -16.54 -11.65 4.03
N ALA A 58 -15.43 -11.61 4.76
CA ALA A 58 -15.00 -12.71 5.63
C ALA A 58 -16.02 -12.99 6.74
N GLN A 59 -16.50 -11.94 7.40
CA GLN A 59 -17.54 -12.06 8.44
C GLN A 59 -18.88 -12.59 7.88
N ARG A 60 -19.21 -12.24 6.65
CA ARG A 60 -20.44 -12.76 6.00
C ARG A 60 -20.32 -14.24 5.71
N ILE A 61 -19.16 -14.69 5.19
CA ILE A 61 -18.87 -16.11 4.95
C ILE A 61 -18.97 -16.90 6.27
N GLU A 62 -18.39 -16.40 7.33
CA GLU A 62 -18.43 -17.05 8.64
C GLU A 62 -19.86 -17.16 9.21
N ARG A 63 -20.65 -16.12 9.05
CA ARG A 63 -22.07 -16.15 9.49
C ARG A 63 -22.89 -17.19 8.72
N ILE A 64 -22.67 -17.32 7.41
CA ILE A 64 -23.35 -18.32 6.60
C ILE A 64 -22.87 -19.73 6.98
N GLY A 65 -21.57 -19.93 7.19
CA GLY A 65 -21.03 -21.20 7.66
C GLY A 65 -21.71 -21.68 8.95
N ARG A 66 -21.81 -20.80 9.94
CA ARG A 66 -22.49 -21.12 11.21
C ARG A 66 -23.98 -21.49 11.03
N ARG A 67 -24.70 -20.91 10.09
CA ARG A 67 -26.08 -21.30 9.78
C ARG A 67 -26.16 -22.70 9.17
N ILE A 68 -25.23 -23.01 8.29
CA ILE A 68 -25.16 -24.35 7.68
C ILE A 68 -24.89 -25.40 8.75
N ASP A 69 -23.96 -25.13 9.68
CA ASP A 69 -23.62 -26.05 10.78
C ASP A 69 -24.81 -26.26 11.73
N ASN A 70 -25.69 -25.27 11.88
CA ASN A 70 -26.90 -25.35 12.69
C ASN A 70 -28.09 -26.02 11.98
N GLY A 71 -27.91 -26.48 10.74
CA GLY A 71 -28.99 -27.14 9.97
C GLY A 71 -30.03 -26.18 9.39
N GLU A 72 -29.79 -24.87 9.44
CA GLU A 72 -30.67 -23.82 8.89
C GLU A 72 -30.39 -23.53 7.39
N ALA A 73 -29.71 -24.46 6.71
CA ALA A 73 -29.22 -24.27 5.34
C ALA A 73 -30.39 -24.28 4.34
N GLY A 74 -30.79 -23.06 3.92
CA GLY A 74 -31.56 -22.82 2.71
C GLY A 74 -30.62 -22.53 1.52
N THR A 75 -30.92 -21.53 0.74
CA THR A 75 -30.31 -21.07 -0.51
C THR A 75 -28.83 -20.60 -0.43
N ASP A 76 -28.08 -20.97 0.59
CA ASP A 76 -26.79 -20.33 0.98
C ASP A 76 -25.57 -20.73 0.13
N ALA A 77 -25.64 -21.86 -0.60
CA ALA A 77 -24.51 -22.36 -1.39
C ALA A 77 -24.09 -21.41 -2.54
N GLY A 78 -25.06 -20.80 -3.21
CA GLY A 78 -24.82 -19.84 -4.28
C GLY A 78 -24.20 -18.53 -3.76
N GLU A 79 -24.65 -18.07 -2.60
CA GLU A 79 -24.10 -16.88 -1.92
C GLU A 79 -22.66 -17.13 -1.50
N LEU A 80 -22.34 -18.31 -0.96
CA LEU A 80 -20.97 -18.67 -0.57
C LEU A 80 -20.01 -18.67 -1.75
N ALA A 81 -20.40 -19.24 -2.88
CA ALA A 81 -19.57 -19.26 -4.09
C ALA A 81 -19.28 -17.84 -4.61
N TRP A 82 -20.29 -16.97 -4.58
CA TRP A 82 -20.15 -15.57 -4.97
C TRP A 82 -19.24 -14.79 -4.00
N LEU A 83 -19.45 -14.95 -2.69
CA LEU A 83 -18.59 -14.35 -1.66
C LEU A 83 -17.14 -14.85 -1.76
N GLY A 84 -16.92 -16.13 -2.04
CA GLY A 84 -15.60 -16.70 -2.25
C GLY A 84 -14.84 -16.05 -3.41
N ARG A 85 -15.53 -15.78 -4.54
CA ARG A 85 -14.95 -15.04 -5.66
C ARG A 85 -14.57 -13.60 -5.28
N ARG A 86 -15.46 -12.90 -4.57
CA ARG A 86 -15.20 -11.54 -4.06
C ARG A 86 -13.98 -11.51 -3.13
N ARG A 87 -13.94 -12.44 -2.16
CA ARG A 87 -12.80 -12.57 -1.24
C ARG A 87 -11.48 -12.73 -1.98
N ARG A 88 -11.44 -13.60 -2.99
CA ARG A 88 -10.22 -13.84 -3.77
C ARG A 88 -9.78 -12.59 -4.54
N GLN A 89 -10.70 -11.84 -5.14
CA GLN A 89 -10.38 -10.60 -5.84
C GLN A 89 -9.87 -9.52 -4.89
N SER A 90 -10.52 -9.34 -3.74
CA SER A 90 -10.04 -8.40 -2.69
C SER A 90 -8.68 -8.77 -2.16
N GLN A 91 -8.38 -10.07 -1.99
CA GLN A 91 -7.07 -10.54 -1.54
C GLN A 91 -5.97 -10.20 -2.57
N TRP A 92 -6.21 -10.46 -3.86
CA TRP A 92 -5.25 -10.10 -4.91
C TRP A 92 -5.05 -8.59 -5.02
N ALA A 93 -6.13 -7.81 -4.90
CA ALA A 93 -6.03 -6.35 -4.85
C ALA A 93 -5.11 -5.87 -3.72
N LEU A 94 -5.28 -6.42 -2.51
CA LEU A 94 -4.42 -6.12 -1.36
C LEU A 94 -2.97 -6.54 -1.58
N VAL A 95 -2.73 -7.75 -2.09
CA VAL A 95 -1.36 -8.25 -2.35
C VAL A 95 -0.61 -7.35 -3.32
N PHE A 96 -1.21 -6.99 -4.45
CA PHE A 96 -0.57 -6.12 -5.43
C PHE A 96 -0.37 -4.69 -4.89
N SER A 97 -1.33 -4.14 -4.14
CA SER A 97 -1.18 -2.83 -3.51
C SER A 97 -0.09 -2.82 -2.44
N THR A 98 0.01 -3.88 -1.63
CA THR A 98 1.08 -4.03 -0.64
C THR A 98 2.45 -4.17 -1.32
N ALA A 99 2.55 -4.98 -2.37
CA ALA A 99 3.78 -5.12 -3.16
C ALA A 99 4.21 -3.77 -3.76
N SER A 100 3.26 -2.99 -4.28
CA SER A 100 3.51 -1.63 -4.76
C SER A 100 4.04 -0.72 -3.63
N ALA A 101 3.43 -0.77 -2.43
CA ALA A 101 3.87 0.02 -1.28
C ALA A 101 5.31 -0.35 -0.84
N VAL A 102 5.65 -1.63 -0.84
CA VAL A 102 7.02 -2.09 -0.55
C VAL A 102 7.99 -1.60 -1.62
N THR A 103 7.64 -1.74 -2.90
CA THR A 103 8.52 -1.32 -3.99
C THR A 103 8.75 0.19 -3.97
N ILE A 104 7.74 1.03 -3.70
CA ILE A 104 7.93 2.49 -3.62
C ILE A 104 8.77 2.88 -2.41
N SER A 105 8.67 2.14 -1.29
CA SER A 105 9.54 2.36 -0.13
C SER A 105 11.00 2.07 -0.46
N ILE A 106 11.27 1.03 -1.25
CA ILE A 106 12.61 0.74 -1.77
C ILE A 106 13.09 1.85 -2.71
N VAL A 107 12.23 2.38 -3.59
CA VAL A 107 12.57 3.51 -4.46
C VAL A 107 12.98 4.73 -3.65
N ILE A 108 12.25 5.06 -2.58
CA ILE A 108 12.58 6.18 -1.69
C ILE A 108 13.97 5.94 -1.06
N ALA A 109 14.22 4.74 -0.53
CA ALA A 109 15.51 4.40 0.04
C ALA A 109 16.64 4.51 -0.98
N LEU A 110 16.44 4.02 -2.21
CA LEU A 110 17.44 4.10 -3.29
C LEU A 110 17.71 5.55 -3.71
N LEU A 111 16.71 6.44 -3.68
CA LEU A 111 16.91 7.87 -3.94
C LEU A 111 17.87 8.49 -2.92
N PHE A 112 17.70 8.17 -1.62
CA PHE A 112 18.61 8.66 -0.59
C PHE A 112 20.00 8.04 -0.72
N VAL A 113 20.12 6.75 -0.96
CA VAL A 113 21.40 6.06 -1.17
C VAL A 113 22.14 6.64 -2.39
N SER A 114 21.43 6.94 -3.46
CA SER A 114 21.96 7.55 -4.69
C SER A 114 22.63 8.92 -4.44
N ALA A 115 22.24 9.63 -3.39
CA ALA A 115 22.85 10.91 -3.03
C ALA A 115 24.30 10.76 -2.53
N TYR A 116 24.62 9.60 -1.95
CA TYR A 116 25.93 9.33 -1.33
C TYR A 116 26.87 8.52 -2.23
N ILE A 117 26.31 7.76 -3.17
CA ILE A 117 27.08 6.89 -4.07
C ILE A 117 27.07 7.51 -5.46
N GLU A 118 28.22 7.82 -6.03
CA GLU A 118 28.40 8.38 -7.38
C GLU A 118 28.12 7.34 -8.49
N SER A 119 27.37 6.29 -8.17
CA SER A 119 27.02 5.21 -9.08
C SER A 119 25.82 5.58 -9.95
N ARG A 120 25.79 5.10 -11.21
CA ARG A 120 24.69 5.29 -12.16
C ARG A 120 23.46 4.41 -11.80
N ILE A 121 22.86 4.63 -10.61
CA ILE A 121 21.70 3.87 -10.11
C ILE A 121 20.38 4.37 -10.71
N GLY A 122 20.40 5.45 -11.48
CA GLY A 122 19.19 6.08 -12.03
C GLY A 122 18.31 5.12 -12.84
N THR A 123 18.90 4.21 -13.61
CA THR A 123 18.14 3.19 -14.37
C THR A 123 17.40 2.23 -13.45
N VAL A 124 18.03 1.79 -12.36
CA VAL A 124 17.39 0.89 -11.38
C VAL A 124 16.21 1.57 -10.71
N ILE A 125 16.38 2.83 -10.32
CA ILE A 125 15.30 3.65 -9.73
C ILE A 125 14.13 3.80 -10.73
N ALA A 126 14.43 4.10 -12.00
CA ALA A 126 13.41 4.24 -13.02
C ALA A 126 12.62 2.93 -13.27
N VAL A 127 13.32 1.80 -13.36
CA VAL A 127 12.69 0.48 -13.51
C VAL A 127 11.82 0.15 -12.28
N ALA A 128 12.33 0.37 -11.07
CA ALA A 128 11.58 0.13 -9.84
C ALA A 128 10.34 1.04 -9.76
N TRP A 129 10.42 2.28 -10.26
CA TRP A 129 9.29 3.19 -10.34
C TRP A 129 8.20 2.66 -11.29
N VAL A 130 8.56 2.26 -12.51
CA VAL A 130 7.62 1.67 -13.47
C VAL A 130 6.99 0.40 -12.90
N MET A 131 7.77 -0.45 -12.24
CA MET A 131 7.28 -1.66 -11.56
C MET A 131 6.26 -1.32 -10.46
N THR A 132 6.54 -0.30 -9.64
CA THR A 132 5.59 0.19 -8.62
C THR A 132 4.26 0.59 -9.24
N MET A 133 4.29 1.39 -10.32
CA MET A 133 3.07 1.82 -11.02
C MET A 133 2.31 0.64 -11.61
N SER A 134 3.00 -0.31 -12.22
CA SER A 134 2.38 -1.52 -12.78
C SER A 134 1.68 -2.37 -11.72
N LEU A 135 2.33 -2.56 -10.56
CA LEU A 135 1.75 -3.28 -9.44
C LEU A 135 0.53 -2.55 -8.87
N LEU A 136 0.61 -1.23 -8.72
CA LEU A 136 -0.49 -0.42 -8.21
C LEU A 136 -1.71 -0.48 -9.14
N VAL A 137 -1.50 -0.28 -10.43
CA VAL A 137 -2.57 -0.36 -11.43
C VAL A 137 -3.21 -1.74 -11.42
N THR A 138 -2.41 -2.80 -11.35
CA THR A 138 -2.93 -4.19 -11.26
C THR A 138 -3.78 -4.38 -10.01
N GLY A 139 -3.34 -3.91 -8.85
CA GLY A 139 -4.10 -3.96 -7.60
C GLY A 139 -5.44 -3.22 -7.70
N LEU A 140 -5.44 -2.01 -8.28
CA LEU A 140 -6.64 -1.21 -8.51
C LEU A 140 -7.61 -1.88 -9.50
N LEU A 141 -7.12 -2.56 -10.53
CA LEU A 141 -7.94 -3.32 -11.46
C LEU A 141 -8.66 -4.48 -10.76
N PHE A 142 -7.96 -5.25 -9.91
CA PHE A 142 -8.60 -6.29 -9.10
C PHE A 142 -9.66 -5.71 -8.17
N PHE A 143 -9.41 -4.57 -7.55
CA PHE A 143 -10.37 -3.86 -6.72
C PHE A 143 -11.58 -3.37 -7.52
N LEU A 144 -11.37 -2.86 -8.73
CA LEU A 144 -12.45 -2.46 -9.62
C LEU A 144 -13.33 -3.65 -10.01
N PHE A 145 -12.75 -4.80 -10.33
CA PHE A 145 -13.50 -6.03 -10.64
C PHE A 145 -14.30 -6.52 -9.44
N GLU A 146 -13.71 -6.48 -8.23
CA GLU A 146 -14.44 -6.80 -6.98
C GLU A 146 -15.64 -5.88 -6.79
N THR A 147 -15.44 -4.57 -6.96
CA THR A 147 -16.50 -3.57 -6.80
C THR A 147 -17.64 -3.77 -7.81
N ARG A 148 -17.30 -4.09 -9.06
CA ARG A 148 -18.31 -4.43 -10.08
C ARG A 148 -19.08 -5.71 -9.74
N LEU A 149 -18.39 -6.73 -9.21
CA LEU A 149 -19.03 -7.96 -8.77
C LEU A 149 -19.93 -7.70 -7.56
N ALA A 150 -19.51 -6.84 -6.64
CA ALA A 150 -20.31 -6.41 -5.50
C ALA A 150 -21.61 -5.70 -5.92
N ALA A 151 -21.53 -4.83 -6.93
CA ALA A 151 -22.67 -4.07 -7.44
C ALA A 151 -23.75 -4.96 -8.10
N LYS A 152 -23.35 -6.09 -8.70
CA LYS A 152 -24.30 -7.04 -9.31
C LYS A 152 -25.13 -7.83 -8.29
N GLY A 153 -24.69 -7.89 -7.03
CA GLY A 153 -25.34 -8.68 -5.98
C GLY A 153 -25.15 -10.20 -6.13
N PRO A 154 -25.62 -10.99 -5.16
CA PRO A 154 -25.65 -12.44 -5.25
C PRO A 154 -26.66 -12.89 -6.31
N PRO A 155 -26.40 -14.03 -7.01
CA PRO A 155 -27.35 -14.59 -7.93
C PRO A 155 -28.66 -14.88 -7.17
N ARG A 156 -29.77 -14.31 -7.64
CA ARG A 156 -31.10 -14.67 -7.13
C ARG A 156 -31.37 -16.09 -7.62
N ILE A 157 -31.33 -17.05 -6.72
CA ILE A 157 -31.87 -18.36 -7.00
C ILE A 157 -33.40 -18.14 -7.03
N ALA A 158 -34.01 -18.36 -8.21
CA ALA A 158 -35.47 -18.38 -8.33
C ALA A 158 -36.00 -19.33 -7.23
N ARG A 159 -36.81 -18.82 -6.32
CA ARG A 159 -37.67 -19.67 -5.55
C ARG A 159 -38.67 -20.22 -6.59
N ASP A 160 -38.47 -21.47 -6.94
CA ASP A 160 -39.54 -22.24 -7.57
C ASP A 160 -40.66 -22.28 -6.55
N GLU A 161 -41.77 -21.58 -6.88
CA GLU A 161 -43.05 -21.61 -6.16
C GLU A 161 -43.71 -22.98 -6.33
#